data_498894304338f70f40ec7a4d08e3f769
#
_entry.id   498894304338f70f40ec7a4d08e3f769
#
_cell.length_a   1.000
_cell.length_b   1.000
_cell.length_c   1.000
_cell.angle_alpha   90.00
_cell.angle_beta   90.00
_cell.angle_gamma   90.00
#
_symmetry.space_group_name_H-M   'P 1'
#
loop_
_entity.id
_entity.type
_entity.pdbx_description
1 polymer ?
#
loop_
_entity_poly.entity_id
_entity_poly.type
_entity_poly.pdbx_seq_one_letter_code
_entity_poly.pdbx_strand_id
1 'polypeptide(L)'
;FNYNIPGNMFCSVILNYLREIVRDIYKDSYLEERIVDLKFQIDYGIELFGIVHHPQYGKMYAYETDGYGNHVLMDDANVPSLLSLPYLGYCNEDNEIYQNTRRFILSHDNPYYYEGTKAKGIGSPHTWKEYVWPIALTMQALTSNDEQEIQTLIDMIVNNTGDTRYCHESFDVNDDSQYTRPWFC
;
A
#
# COMPACT_ATOMS: atom_id res chain seq x y z
N PHE A 1 -9.62 4.80 18.04
CA PHE A 1 -8.66 5.06 16.94
C PHE A 1 -7.78 3.84 16.78
N ASN A 2 -7.67 3.34 15.56
CA ASN A 2 -6.81 2.22 15.21
C ASN A 2 -5.42 2.73 14.81
N TYR A 3 -4.44 1.83 14.90
CA TYR A 3 -3.09 2.07 14.39
C TYR A 3 -3.04 1.60 12.93
N ASN A 4 -2.80 2.53 12.00
CA ASN A 4 -2.59 2.20 10.59
C ASN A 4 -1.22 1.55 10.39
N ILE A 5 -1.20 0.31 9.93
CA ILE A 5 0.03 -0.49 9.83
C ILE A 5 0.95 -0.01 8.70
N PRO A 6 0.51 0.19 7.44
CA PRO A 6 1.41 0.66 6.38
C PRO A 6 2.01 2.04 6.68
N GLY A 7 1.27 2.93 7.34
CA GLY A 7 1.79 4.22 7.80
C GLY A 7 2.90 4.09 8.83
N ASN A 8 2.75 3.18 9.81
CA ASN A 8 3.78 2.88 10.80
C ASN A 8 5.01 2.21 10.16
N MET A 9 4.81 1.32 9.19
CA MET A 9 5.91 0.71 8.43
C MET A 9 6.70 1.76 7.65
N PHE A 10 6.03 2.70 7.00
CA PHE A 10 6.70 3.81 6.32
C PHE A 10 7.43 4.72 7.32
N CYS A 11 6.85 4.99 8.49
CA CYS A 11 7.54 5.73 9.56
C CYS A 11 8.84 5.03 9.99
N SER A 12 8.82 3.70 10.14
CA SER A 12 10.01 2.90 10.46
C SER A 12 11.11 3.06 9.39
N VAL A 13 10.76 3.08 8.10
CA VAL A 13 11.72 3.32 7.01
C VAL A 13 12.31 4.74 7.09
N ILE A 14 11.46 5.74 7.28
CA ILE A 14 11.91 7.15 7.38
C ILE A 14 12.84 7.36 8.57
N LEU A 15 12.62 6.66 9.69
CA LEU A 15 13.52 6.73 10.85
C LEU A 15 14.93 6.20 10.54
N ASN A 16 15.11 5.25 9.60
CA ASN A 16 16.44 4.86 9.14
C ASN A 16 17.16 6.02 8.43
N TYR A 17 16.48 6.70 7.50
CA TYR A 17 17.07 7.84 6.79
C TYR A 17 17.37 9.00 7.75
N LEU A 18 16.46 9.28 8.68
CA LEU A 18 16.66 10.30 9.70
C LEU A 18 17.87 9.97 10.59
N ARG A 19 18.03 8.70 10.98
CA ARG A 19 19.18 8.23 11.75
C ARG A 19 20.49 8.50 10.99
N GLU A 20 20.57 8.18 9.71
CA GLU A 20 21.78 8.43 8.90
C GLU A 20 22.11 9.92 8.87
N ILE A 21 21.12 10.77 8.63
CA ILE A 21 21.30 12.24 8.60
C ILE A 21 21.81 12.74 9.96
N VAL A 22 21.19 12.31 11.05
CA VAL A 22 21.56 12.72 12.42
C VAL A 22 22.97 12.24 12.78
N ARG A 23 23.30 10.98 12.48
CA ARG A 23 24.62 10.41 12.73
C ARG A 23 25.72 11.07 11.91
N ASP A 24 25.48 11.25 10.59
CA ASP A 24 26.56 11.61 9.65
C ASP A 24 26.71 13.12 9.46
N ILE A 25 25.65 13.90 9.61
CA ILE A 25 25.65 15.35 9.41
C ILE A 25 25.63 16.10 10.74
N TYR A 26 24.64 15.83 11.57
CA TYR A 26 24.46 16.57 12.84
C TYR A 26 25.39 16.09 13.96
N LYS A 27 25.86 14.83 13.90
CA LYS A 27 26.72 14.20 14.92
C LYS A 27 26.11 14.23 16.33
N ASP A 28 24.77 14.13 16.40
CA ASP A 28 24.02 14.17 17.66
C ASP A 28 23.69 12.74 18.12
N SER A 29 24.53 12.21 19.00
CA SER A 29 24.36 10.84 19.50
C SER A 29 23.12 10.65 20.38
N TYR A 30 22.67 11.70 21.09
CA TYR A 30 21.45 11.62 21.89
C TYR A 30 20.20 11.49 21.02
N LEU A 31 20.14 12.31 19.96
CA LEU A 31 19.01 12.21 19.01
C LEU A 31 19.05 10.90 18.22
N GLU A 32 20.24 10.41 17.84
CA GLU A 32 20.38 9.10 17.21
C GLU A 32 19.81 7.97 18.07
N GLU A 33 20.17 7.93 19.37
CA GLU A 33 19.65 6.93 20.31
C GLU A 33 18.11 6.98 20.40
N ARG A 34 17.52 8.17 20.47
CA ARG A 34 16.06 8.35 20.50
C ARG A 34 15.37 7.84 19.22
N ILE A 35 16.01 8.02 18.08
CA ILE A 35 15.49 7.52 16.78
C ILE A 35 15.52 5.98 16.76
N VAL A 36 16.62 5.38 17.22
CA VAL A 36 16.76 3.91 17.32
C VAL A 36 15.70 3.33 18.24
N ASP A 37 15.49 3.92 19.41
CA ASP A 37 14.50 3.47 20.38
C ASP A 37 13.07 3.56 19.81
N LEU A 38 12.73 4.68 19.18
CA LEU A 38 11.40 4.85 18.57
C LEU A 38 11.17 3.86 17.44
N LYS A 39 12.17 3.68 16.56
CA LYS A 39 12.07 2.68 15.49
C LYS A 39 11.86 1.29 16.05
N PHE A 40 12.62 0.89 17.06
CA PHE A 40 12.46 -0.42 17.70
C PHE A 40 11.04 -0.62 18.25
N GLN A 41 10.47 0.38 18.91
CA GLN A 41 9.10 0.32 19.44
C GLN A 41 8.07 0.15 18.33
N ILE A 42 8.23 0.87 17.20
CA ILE A 42 7.33 0.75 16.04
C ILE A 42 7.44 -0.65 15.43
N ASP A 43 8.65 -1.12 15.13
CA ASP A 43 8.87 -2.44 14.52
C ASP A 43 8.33 -3.56 15.41
N TYR A 44 8.59 -3.48 16.70
CA TYR A 44 8.08 -4.44 17.68
C TYR A 44 6.54 -4.42 17.76
N GLY A 45 5.94 -3.23 17.72
CA GLY A 45 4.48 -3.09 17.67
C GLY A 45 3.87 -3.68 16.40
N ILE A 46 4.51 -3.49 15.24
CA ILE A 46 4.07 -4.08 13.97
C ILE A 46 4.16 -5.61 14.05
N GLU A 47 5.27 -6.15 14.56
CA GLU A 47 5.46 -7.60 14.69
C GLU A 47 4.40 -8.25 15.61
N LEU A 48 4.09 -7.62 16.75
CA LEU A 48 3.14 -8.16 17.72
C LEU A 48 1.69 -7.99 17.31
N PHE A 49 1.32 -6.88 16.67
CA PHE A 49 -0.07 -6.49 16.49
C PHE A 49 -0.47 -6.30 15.04
N GLY A 50 0.49 -6.14 14.12
CA GLY A 50 0.24 -5.87 12.70
C GLY A 50 0.15 -7.13 11.84
N ILE A 51 0.49 -8.31 12.37
CA ILE A 51 0.48 -9.58 11.63
C ILE A 51 -0.68 -10.45 12.11
N VAL A 52 -1.47 -10.94 11.15
CA VAL A 52 -2.59 -11.86 11.40
C VAL A 52 -2.37 -13.19 10.72
N HIS A 53 -3.02 -14.24 11.24
CA HIS A 53 -3.10 -15.55 10.59
C HIS A 53 -4.45 -15.68 9.88
N HIS A 54 -4.45 -15.55 8.55
CA HIS A 54 -5.64 -15.75 7.74
C HIS A 54 -5.75 -17.23 7.30
N PRO A 55 -6.93 -17.88 7.41
CA PRO A 55 -7.10 -19.30 7.10
C PRO A 55 -6.67 -19.68 5.67
N GLN A 56 -6.89 -18.80 4.70
CA GLN A 56 -6.61 -19.02 3.28
C GLN A 56 -5.24 -18.51 2.84
N TYR A 57 -4.81 -17.36 3.38
CA TYR A 57 -3.60 -16.67 2.91
C TYR A 57 -2.38 -16.90 3.80
N GLY A 58 -2.56 -17.44 5.01
CA GLY A 58 -1.47 -17.62 5.97
C GLY A 58 -1.16 -16.35 6.76
N LYS A 59 0.09 -16.18 7.15
CA LYS A 59 0.54 -14.95 7.84
C LYS A 59 0.50 -13.79 6.86
N MET A 60 -0.19 -12.70 7.21
CA MET A 60 -0.30 -11.50 6.40
C MET A 60 -0.39 -10.25 7.29
N TYR A 61 -0.11 -9.08 6.71
CA TYR A 61 -0.27 -7.82 7.41
C TYR A 61 -1.74 -7.40 7.44
N ALA A 62 -2.19 -6.90 8.60
CA ALA A 62 -3.43 -6.16 8.70
C ALA A 62 -3.23 -4.72 8.21
N TYR A 63 -4.30 -4.07 7.74
CA TYR A 63 -4.27 -2.65 7.39
C TYR A 63 -4.28 -1.78 8.65
N GLU A 64 -5.11 -2.15 9.65
CA GLU A 64 -5.16 -1.49 10.95
C GLU A 64 -5.29 -2.50 12.08
N THR A 65 -4.86 -2.10 13.26
CA THR A 65 -5.06 -2.83 14.52
C THR A 65 -5.41 -1.88 15.65
N ASP A 66 -6.21 -2.35 16.61
CA ASP A 66 -6.48 -1.63 17.87
C ASP A 66 -5.48 -2.01 18.99
N GLY A 67 -4.61 -2.99 18.75
CA GLY A 67 -3.68 -3.54 19.73
C GLY A 67 -4.30 -4.49 20.76
N TYR A 68 -5.59 -4.77 20.67
CA TYR A 68 -6.35 -5.68 21.54
C TYR A 68 -6.85 -6.94 20.84
N GLY A 69 -6.39 -7.16 19.61
CA GLY A 69 -6.73 -8.34 18.80
C GLY A 69 -7.79 -8.10 17.73
N ASN A 70 -8.29 -6.88 17.58
CA ASN A 70 -9.14 -6.54 16.45
C ASN A 70 -8.30 -5.96 15.32
N HIS A 71 -8.63 -6.36 14.09
CA HIS A 71 -7.90 -5.98 12.89
C HIS A 71 -8.85 -5.57 11.77
N VAL A 72 -8.45 -4.59 10.99
CA VAL A 72 -9.09 -4.26 9.71
C VAL A 72 -8.26 -4.91 8.60
N LEU A 73 -8.91 -5.78 7.83
CA LEU A 73 -8.30 -6.49 6.71
C LEU A 73 -8.81 -5.87 5.41
N MET A 74 -7.97 -5.07 4.80
CA MET A 74 -8.21 -4.38 3.52
C MET A 74 -6.88 -3.82 3.01
N ASP A 75 -6.90 -3.17 1.88
CA ASP A 75 -5.92 -2.15 1.50
C ASP A 75 -6.64 -0.95 0.89
N ASP A 76 -6.01 0.21 0.98
CA ASP A 76 -6.45 1.47 0.38
C ASP A 76 -5.48 1.83 -0.76
N ALA A 77 -5.99 2.41 -1.83
CA ALA A 77 -5.18 2.87 -2.95
C ALA A 77 -4.17 3.97 -2.59
N ASN A 78 -4.42 4.72 -1.51
CA ASN A 78 -3.50 5.77 -1.05
C ASN A 78 -2.19 5.20 -0.52
N VAL A 79 -1.08 5.86 -0.86
CA VAL A 79 0.26 5.52 -0.36
C VAL A 79 0.56 6.37 0.88
N PRO A 80 1.04 5.77 1.99
CA PRO A 80 1.47 4.38 2.18
C PRO A 80 0.32 3.38 2.26
N SER A 81 0.44 2.27 1.51
CA SER A 81 -0.48 1.14 1.47
C SER A 81 0.26 -0.17 1.73
N LEU A 82 -0.46 -1.26 2.00
CA LEU A 82 0.16 -2.58 2.12
C LEU A 82 0.77 -3.02 0.78
N LEU A 83 0.17 -2.66 -0.34
CA LEU A 83 0.69 -2.94 -1.67
C LEU A 83 2.04 -2.23 -1.92
N SER A 84 2.21 -1.02 -1.42
CA SER A 84 3.38 -0.19 -1.67
C SER A 84 4.61 -0.51 -0.81
N LEU A 85 4.55 -1.46 0.11
CA LEU A 85 5.62 -1.74 1.08
C LEU A 85 7.01 -1.98 0.47
N PRO A 86 7.17 -2.75 -0.63
CA PRO A 86 8.48 -2.91 -1.26
C PRO A 86 8.98 -1.61 -1.89
N TYR A 87 8.12 -0.88 -2.57
CA TYR A 87 8.46 0.42 -3.15
C TYR A 87 8.92 1.43 -2.10
N LEU A 88 8.30 1.42 -0.93
CA LEU A 88 8.68 2.26 0.20
C LEU A 88 9.96 1.78 0.92
N GLY A 89 10.45 0.58 0.61
CA GLY A 89 11.68 0.03 1.18
C GLY A 89 11.49 -0.66 2.55
N TYR A 90 10.26 -1.03 2.91
CA TYR A 90 9.99 -1.74 4.17
C TYR A 90 10.38 -3.21 4.09
N CYS A 91 10.12 -3.87 2.98
CA CYS A 91 10.47 -5.27 2.74
C CYS A 91 10.83 -5.50 1.27
N ASN A 92 11.39 -6.66 0.95
CA ASN A 92 11.56 -7.09 -0.44
C ASN A 92 10.26 -7.68 -0.99
N GLU A 93 10.13 -7.71 -2.32
CA GLU A 93 8.96 -8.25 -3.02
C GLU A 93 8.76 -9.75 -2.73
N ASP A 94 9.82 -10.50 -2.46
CA ASP A 94 9.79 -11.94 -2.16
C ASP A 94 9.49 -12.27 -0.68
N ASN A 95 9.30 -11.27 0.18
CA ASN A 95 8.93 -11.49 1.57
C ASN A 95 7.63 -12.28 1.69
N GLU A 96 7.63 -13.41 2.40
CA GLU A 96 6.49 -14.33 2.49
C GLU A 96 5.22 -13.64 3.03
N ILE A 97 5.34 -12.85 4.10
CA ILE A 97 4.19 -12.16 4.70
C ILE A 97 3.64 -11.12 3.72
N TYR A 98 4.51 -10.39 3.03
CA TYR A 98 4.10 -9.46 1.99
C TYR A 98 3.40 -10.17 0.82
N GLN A 99 3.93 -11.29 0.32
CA GLN A 99 3.32 -12.04 -0.76
C GLN A 99 1.94 -12.60 -0.37
N ASN A 100 1.77 -13.04 0.85
CA ASN A 100 0.48 -13.45 1.39
C ASN A 100 -0.50 -12.27 1.45
N THR A 101 -0.02 -11.12 1.94
CA THR A 101 -0.78 -9.86 1.97
C THR A 101 -1.19 -9.43 0.56
N ARG A 102 -0.23 -9.43 -0.39
CA ARG A 102 -0.46 -9.07 -1.79
C ARG A 102 -1.54 -9.94 -2.43
N ARG A 103 -1.53 -11.26 -2.19
CA ARG A 103 -2.58 -12.16 -2.71
C ARG A 103 -3.96 -11.84 -2.13
N PHE A 104 -4.03 -11.47 -0.86
CA PHE A 104 -5.28 -11.06 -0.21
C PHE A 104 -5.79 -9.74 -0.77
N ILE A 105 -4.97 -8.68 -0.79
CA ILE A 105 -5.39 -7.33 -1.19
C ILE A 105 -5.73 -7.21 -2.69
N LEU A 106 -5.17 -8.09 -3.53
CA LEU A 106 -5.48 -8.19 -4.97
C LEU A 106 -6.54 -9.26 -5.27
N SER A 107 -7.43 -9.52 -4.33
CA SER A 107 -8.56 -10.44 -4.47
C SER A 107 -9.85 -9.80 -3.97
N HIS A 108 -10.99 -10.44 -4.25
CA HIS A 108 -12.31 -10.00 -3.75
C HIS A 108 -12.48 -10.12 -2.24
N ASP A 109 -11.52 -10.69 -1.50
CA ASP A 109 -11.50 -10.67 -0.04
C ASP A 109 -11.08 -9.29 0.52
N ASN A 110 -10.41 -8.46 -0.30
CA ASN A 110 -10.28 -7.04 -0.02
C ASN A 110 -11.56 -6.30 -0.45
N PRO A 111 -12.30 -5.66 0.47
CA PRO A 111 -13.56 -4.98 0.16
C PRO A 111 -13.42 -3.81 -0.82
N TYR A 112 -12.19 -3.35 -1.07
CA TYR A 112 -11.89 -2.27 -2.02
C TYR A 112 -11.19 -2.76 -3.30
N TYR A 113 -11.11 -4.07 -3.51
CA TYR A 113 -10.69 -4.60 -4.79
C TYR A 113 -11.89 -4.72 -5.71
N TYR A 114 -11.80 -4.09 -6.88
CA TYR A 114 -12.85 -4.07 -7.89
C TYR A 114 -12.36 -4.66 -9.20
N GLU A 115 -13.26 -5.30 -9.93
CA GLU A 115 -12.98 -5.88 -11.23
C GLU A 115 -14.17 -5.66 -12.18
N GLY A 116 -13.88 -5.11 -13.35
CA GLY A 116 -14.85 -4.80 -14.39
C GLY A 116 -14.32 -5.09 -15.79
N THR A 117 -15.02 -4.56 -16.78
CA THR A 117 -14.72 -4.82 -18.20
C THR A 117 -13.49 -4.05 -18.72
N LYS A 118 -13.14 -2.93 -18.08
CA LYS A 118 -12.03 -2.07 -18.51
C LYS A 118 -10.82 -2.15 -17.60
N ALA A 119 -11.04 -2.36 -16.30
CA ALA A 119 -9.95 -2.39 -15.34
C ALA A 119 -10.28 -3.28 -14.15
N LYS A 120 -9.24 -3.63 -13.39
CA LYS A 120 -9.33 -4.25 -12.08
C LYS A 120 -8.19 -3.74 -11.21
N GLY A 121 -8.45 -3.58 -9.91
CA GLY A 121 -7.46 -3.08 -8.98
C GLY A 121 -8.05 -2.59 -7.68
N ILE A 122 -7.23 -1.93 -6.88
CA ILE A 122 -7.60 -1.41 -5.57
C ILE A 122 -8.18 -0.01 -5.72
N GLY A 123 -9.33 0.20 -5.13
CA GLY A 123 -9.96 1.50 -4.93
C GLY A 123 -9.75 2.02 -3.51
N SER A 124 -10.65 2.90 -3.05
CA SER A 124 -10.50 3.55 -1.76
C SER A 124 -11.86 3.80 -1.09
N PRO A 125 -11.94 3.82 0.25
CA PRO A 125 -13.11 4.31 0.95
C PRO A 125 -13.42 5.80 0.69
N HIS A 126 -12.50 6.53 0.07
CA HIS A 126 -12.66 7.96 -0.27
C HIS A 126 -13.40 8.21 -1.58
N THR A 127 -13.59 7.18 -2.41
CA THR A 127 -14.29 7.27 -3.70
C THR A 127 -15.45 6.27 -3.76
N TRP A 128 -16.20 6.29 -4.85
CA TRP A 128 -17.36 5.41 -4.99
C TRP A 128 -16.93 3.95 -5.18
N LYS A 129 -17.86 3.05 -4.94
CA LYS A 129 -17.66 1.62 -5.25
C LYS A 129 -17.39 1.45 -6.74
N GLU A 130 -16.63 0.38 -7.06
CA GLU A 130 -16.24 0.04 -8.43
C GLU A 130 -15.31 1.07 -9.10
N TYR A 131 -14.72 1.98 -8.30
CA TYR A 131 -13.70 2.92 -8.77
C TYR A 131 -12.31 2.44 -8.35
N VAL A 132 -11.44 2.23 -9.34
CA VAL A 132 -10.02 1.91 -9.13
C VAL A 132 -9.15 3.15 -9.27
N TRP A 133 -8.01 3.14 -8.60
CA TRP A 133 -7.10 4.27 -8.58
C TRP A 133 -5.85 4.00 -9.43
N PRO A 134 -5.48 4.87 -10.38
CA PRO A 134 -4.25 4.76 -11.14
C PRO A 134 -3.00 4.65 -10.28
N ILE A 135 -2.95 5.32 -9.10
CA ILE A 135 -1.81 5.21 -8.18
C ILE A 135 -1.67 3.78 -7.62
N ALA A 136 -2.78 3.09 -7.34
CA ALA A 136 -2.74 1.69 -6.89
C ALA A 136 -2.29 0.75 -8.02
N LEU A 137 -2.75 0.95 -9.26
CA LEU A 137 -2.27 0.22 -10.44
C LEU A 137 -0.77 0.44 -10.66
N THR A 138 -0.30 1.68 -10.47
CA THR A 138 1.12 2.04 -10.54
C THR A 138 1.93 1.34 -9.45
N MET A 139 1.47 1.35 -8.20
CA MET A 139 2.14 0.63 -7.12
C MET A 139 2.16 -0.88 -7.35
N GLN A 140 1.08 -1.45 -7.90
CA GLN A 140 1.03 -2.86 -8.25
C GLN A 140 2.09 -3.21 -9.32
N ALA A 141 2.27 -2.36 -10.34
CA ALA A 141 3.30 -2.54 -11.35
C ALA A 141 4.72 -2.40 -10.79
N LEU A 142 4.95 -1.37 -9.95
CA LEU A 142 6.27 -1.09 -9.35
C LEU A 142 6.72 -2.13 -8.32
N THR A 143 5.80 -2.95 -7.81
CA THR A 143 6.05 -4.01 -6.83
C THR A 143 5.83 -5.41 -7.40
N SER A 144 5.78 -5.55 -8.73
CA SER A 144 5.67 -6.81 -9.44
C SER A 144 6.98 -7.17 -10.12
N ASN A 145 7.31 -8.47 -10.13
CA ASN A 145 8.39 -9.06 -10.92
C ASN A 145 7.86 -9.82 -12.16
N ASP A 146 6.55 -9.79 -12.41
CA ASP A 146 5.90 -10.41 -13.56
C ASP A 146 5.74 -9.37 -14.69
N GLU A 147 6.53 -9.54 -15.76
CA GLU A 147 6.50 -8.64 -16.92
C GLU A 147 5.11 -8.57 -17.57
N GLN A 148 4.34 -9.65 -17.56
CA GLN A 148 3.00 -9.68 -18.15
C GLN A 148 2.00 -8.92 -17.27
N GLU A 149 2.09 -9.04 -15.96
CA GLU A 149 1.32 -8.23 -15.01
C GLU A 149 1.64 -6.74 -15.21
N ILE A 150 2.92 -6.38 -15.25
CA ILE A 150 3.37 -5.00 -15.44
C ILE A 150 2.81 -4.41 -16.74
N GLN A 151 2.94 -5.13 -17.86
CA GLN A 151 2.42 -4.66 -19.16
C GLN A 151 0.90 -4.46 -19.11
N THR A 152 0.17 -5.40 -18.51
CA THR A 152 -1.28 -5.31 -18.36
C THR A 152 -1.70 -4.07 -17.55
N LEU A 153 -0.96 -3.77 -16.48
CA LEU A 153 -1.23 -2.60 -15.64
C LEU A 153 -0.93 -1.29 -16.37
N ILE A 154 0.17 -1.23 -17.14
CA ILE A 154 0.49 -0.08 -17.99
C ILE A 154 -0.61 0.14 -19.01
N ASP A 155 -1.08 -0.92 -19.68
CA ASP A 155 -2.16 -0.84 -20.65
C ASP A 155 -3.47 -0.35 -20.00
N MET A 156 -3.80 -0.81 -18.78
CA MET A 156 -4.95 -0.31 -18.05
C MET A 156 -4.84 1.19 -17.75
N ILE A 157 -3.68 1.67 -17.30
CA ILE A 157 -3.45 3.09 -16.97
C ILE A 157 -3.56 3.96 -18.24
N VAL A 158 -2.93 3.54 -19.33
CA VAL A 158 -2.87 4.33 -20.57
C VAL A 158 -4.22 4.38 -21.29
N ASN A 159 -4.99 3.28 -21.26
CA ASN A 159 -6.24 3.16 -22.02
C ASN A 159 -7.48 3.63 -21.25
N ASN A 160 -7.37 3.99 -19.97
CA ASN A 160 -8.51 4.41 -19.13
C ASN A 160 -8.30 5.84 -18.61
N THR A 161 -8.35 6.79 -19.52
CA THR A 161 -8.13 8.23 -19.24
C THR A 161 -9.37 9.08 -19.50
N GLY A 162 -10.54 8.49 -19.78
CA GLY A 162 -11.75 9.25 -20.11
C GLY A 162 -11.55 10.25 -21.26
N ASP A 163 -10.74 9.90 -22.27
CA ASP A 163 -10.33 10.76 -23.39
C ASP A 163 -9.55 12.05 -23.00
N THR A 164 -9.22 12.24 -21.74
CA THR A 164 -8.50 13.44 -21.28
C THR A 164 -6.98 13.34 -21.46
N ARG A 165 -6.44 12.11 -21.56
CA ARG A 165 -5.00 11.79 -21.55
C ARG A 165 -4.29 12.12 -20.24
N TYR A 166 -5.04 12.27 -19.14
CA TYR A 166 -4.50 12.46 -17.79
C TYR A 166 -4.87 11.26 -16.91
N CYS A 167 -4.03 10.94 -15.95
CA CYS A 167 -4.41 10.05 -14.86
C CYS A 167 -5.33 10.81 -13.90
N HIS A 168 -6.46 10.19 -13.58
CA HIS A 168 -7.43 10.71 -12.62
C HIS A 168 -7.15 10.19 -11.22
N GLU A 169 -7.82 10.71 -10.20
CA GLU A 169 -7.78 10.13 -8.86
C GLU A 169 -8.31 8.69 -8.88
N SER A 170 -9.49 8.50 -9.50
CA SER A 170 -10.09 7.18 -9.71
C SER A 170 -10.98 7.18 -10.94
N PHE A 171 -11.30 5.99 -11.46
CA PHE A 171 -12.25 5.80 -12.55
C PHE A 171 -13.03 4.50 -12.36
N ASP A 172 -14.25 4.45 -12.91
CA ASP A 172 -15.12 3.27 -12.86
C ASP A 172 -14.54 2.11 -13.67
N VAL A 173 -14.55 0.91 -13.11
CA VAL A 173 -13.94 -0.28 -13.73
C VAL A 173 -14.63 -0.74 -15.02
N ASN A 174 -15.82 -0.21 -15.34
CA ASN A 174 -16.60 -0.53 -16.54
C ASN A 174 -16.72 0.65 -17.52
N ASP A 175 -16.59 1.90 -17.05
CA ASP A 175 -16.75 3.13 -17.82
C ASP A 175 -15.77 4.21 -17.39
N ASP A 176 -14.62 4.30 -18.03
CA ASP A 176 -13.56 5.27 -17.70
C ASP A 176 -13.93 6.73 -17.97
N SER A 177 -15.07 7.01 -18.61
CA SER A 177 -15.65 8.38 -18.68
C SER A 177 -16.19 8.85 -17.34
N GLN A 178 -16.44 7.93 -16.41
CA GLN A 178 -16.82 8.19 -15.03
C GLN A 178 -15.58 8.20 -14.16
N TYR A 179 -15.07 9.38 -13.84
CA TYR A 179 -13.85 9.55 -13.05
C TYR A 179 -13.97 10.67 -12.01
N THR A 180 -13.05 10.64 -11.05
CA THR A 180 -12.90 11.70 -10.04
C THR A 180 -11.62 12.49 -10.30
N ARG A 181 -11.66 13.81 -10.04
CA ARG A 181 -10.51 14.73 -10.10
C ARG A 181 -9.61 14.54 -11.35
N PRO A 182 -9.96 15.18 -12.48
CA PRO A 182 -9.32 14.94 -13.78
C PRO A 182 -7.83 15.33 -13.87
N TRP A 183 -7.24 15.89 -12.84
CA TRP A 183 -5.88 16.43 -12.80
C TRP A 183 -5.10 15.95 -11.56
N PHE A 184 -5.46 14.81 -10.99
CA PHE A 184 -4.94 14.36 -9.70
C PHE A 184 -3.50 13.84 -9.77
N CYS A 185 -3.08 13.28 -10.88
CA CYS A 185 -1.73 12.74 -11.06
C CYS A 185 -0.81 13.72 -11.77
#